data_4dae0fc338071ecf2623b1c6652e6d2b
#
_entry.id   4dae0fc338071ecf2623b1c6652e6d2b
#
_cell.length_a   1.000
_cell.length_b   1.000
_cell.length_c   1.000
_cell.angle_alpha   90.00
_cell.angle_beta   90.00
_cell.angle_gamma   90.00
#
_symmetry.space_group_name_H-M   'P 1'
#
loop_
_entity.id
_entity.type
_entity.pdbx_description
1 polymer ?
#
loop_
_entity_poly.entity_id
_entity_poly.type
_entity_poly.pdbx_seq_one_letter_code
_entity_poly.pdbx_strand_id
1 'polypeptide(L)'
;MFGHDRRGVSTIEFALILPIAVLTLVCEFTFGEALAISRKVAITGRTLTDLIARRPSLTESELATILSASAQVAAPYSTTNMSIVVAALATNASGQTTVTWSRTLNGTALTTGASYTLPTGMARASTTVIYGSVRYLYRPTFATRMLPSYPITFPFYINPRLTASIPLTN
;
A
#
# COMPACT_ATOMS: atom_id res chain seq x y z
N MET A 1 -14.92 66.79 9.57
CA MET A 1 -15.00 65.65 10.48
C MET A 1 -14.99 64.38 9.62
N PHE A 2 -13.82 63.81 9.33
CA PHE A 2 -13.71 62.62 8.51
C PHE A 2 -13.97 61.41 9.42
N GLY A 3 -15.16 60.81 9.30
CA GLY A 3 -15.48 59.58 10.00
C GLY A 3 -14.53 58.46 9.57
N HIS A 4 -13.85 57.84 10.49
CA HIS A 4 -13.02 56.66 10.26
C HIS A 4 -13.93 55.53 9.78
N ASP A 5 -14.03 55.36 8.47
CA ASP A 5 -14.77 54.23 7.90
C ASP A 5 -13.91 52.94 8.07
N ARG A 6 -14.14 52.20 9.17
CA ARG A 6 -13.42 50.98 9.48
C ARG A 6 -13.88 49.77 8.63
N ARG A 7 -14.92 49.92 7.82
CA ARG A 7 -15.48 48.85 6.97
C ARG A 7 -14.48 48.40 5.89
N GLY A 8 -13.67 49.33 5.34
CA GLY A 8 -12.64 49.04 4.36
C GLY A 8 -11.47 48.24 4.94
N VAL A 9 -11.09 48.43 6.20
CA VAL A 9 -9.99 47.74 6.86
C VAL A 9 -10.32 46.27 7.05
N SER A 10 -11.53 45.95 7.56
CA SER A 10 -11.95 44.55 7.74
C SER A 10 -12.01 43.75 6.43
N THR A 11 -12.36 44.40 5.32
CA THR A 11 -12.38 43.79 3.99
C THR A 11 -10.98 43.40 3.53
N ILE A 12 -9.98 44.27 3.78
CA ILE A 12 -8.57 44.01 3.42
C ILE A 12 -8.01 42.91 4.30
N GLU A 13 -8.26 42.94 5.62
CA GLU A 13 -7.85 41.90 6.55
C GLU A 13 -8.41 40.52 6.15
N PHE A 14 -9.70 40.45 5.82
CA PHE A 14 -10.33 39.21 5.33
C PHE A 14 -9.71 38.76 4.00
N ALA A 15 -9.46 39.65 3.06
CA ALA A 15 -8.87 39.32 1.77
C ALA A 15 -7.44 38.76 1.90
N LEU A 16 -6.69 39.18 2.92
CA LEU A 16 -5.35 38.64 3.21
C LEU A 16 -5.39 37.26 3.92
N ILE A 17 -6.37 37.05 4.79
CA ILE A 17 -6.51 35.79 5.55
C ILE A 17 -7.14 34.70 4.68
N LEU A 18 -8.08 35.03 3.81
CA LEU A 18 -8.85 34.08 3.01
C LEU A 18 -7.97 33.09 2.20
N PRO A 19 -6.95 33.53 1.43
CA PRO A 19 -6.09 32.62 0.69
C PRO A 19 -5.36 31.61 1.60
N ILE A 20 -4.90 32.07 2.77
CA ILE A 20 -4.21 31.21 3.75
C ILE A 20 -5.19 30.20 4.35
N ALA A 21 -6.39 30.63 4.72
CA ALA A 21 -7.43 29.76 5.25
C ALA A 21 -7.83 28.67 4.24
N VAL A 22 -8.04 29.06 2.96
CA VAL A 22 -8.36 28.11 1.89
C VAL A 22 -7.21 27.12 1.66
N LEU A 23 -5.96 27.60 1.64
CA LEU A 23 -4.80 26.74 1.48
C LEU A 23 -4.70 25.71 2.63
N THR A 24 -4.89 26.16 3.87
CA THR A 24 -4.88 25.31 5.05
C THR A 24 -5.97 24.23 4.95
N LEU A 25 -7.19 24.60 4.56
CA LEU A 25 -8.30 23.67 4.38
C LEU A 25 -7.99 22.61 3.32
N VAL A 26 -7.44 23.00 2.18
CA VAL A 26 -7.05 22.08 1.10
C VAL A 26 -5.94 21.14 1.55
N CYS A 27 -4.95 21.64 2.28
CA CYS A 27 -3.87 20.83 2.84
C CYS A 27 -4.41 19.80 3.85
N GLU A 28 -5.29 20.21 4.77
CA GLU A 28 -5.89 19.32 5.78
C GLU A 28 -6.70 18.20 5.11
N PHE A 29 -7.54 18.54 4.14
CA PHE A 29 -8.33 17.56 3.40
C PHE A 29 -7.44 16.56 2.64
N THR A 30 -6.45 17.05 1.91
CA THR A 30 -5.52 16.22 1.11
C THR A 30 -4.72 15.28 2.01
N PHE A 31 -4.24 15.77 3.15
CA PHE A 31 -3.50 14.97 4.11
C PHE A 31 -4.38 13.91 4.77
N GLY A 32 -5.61 14.27 5.16
CA GLY A 32 -6.59 13.34 5.73
C GLY A 32 -6.94 12.21 4.77
N GLU A 33 -7.15 12.52 3.48
CA GLU A 33 -7.39 11.53 2.44
C GLU A 33 -6.19 10.59 2.26
N ALA A 34 -4.96 11.12 2.20
CA ALA A 34 -3.74 10.32 2.08
C ALA A 34 -3.55 9.36 3.27
N LEU A 35 -3.83 9.82 4.49
CA LEU A 35 -3.78 8.97 5.69
C LEU A 35 -4.84 7.86 5.67
N ALA A 36 -6.07 8.17 5.25
CA ALA A 36 -7.15 7.19 5.15
C ALA A 36 -6.80 6.10 4.14
N ILE A 37 -6.28 6.47 2.96
CA ILE A 37 -5.79 5.53 1.94
C ILE A 37 -4.63 4.70 2.49
N SER A 38 -3.65 5.33 3.14
CA SER A 38 -2.49 4.66 3.72
C SER A 38 -2.91 3.55 4.70
N ARG A 39 -3.85 3.83 5.59
CA ARG A 39 -4.42 2.83 6.51
C ARG A 39 -5.10 1.67 5.77
N LYS A 40 -5.90 1.97 4.75
CA LYS A 40 -6.58 0.95 3.93
C LYS A 40 -5.58 0.05 3.21
N VAL A 41 -4.55 0.63 2.58
CA VAL A 41 -3.49 -0.10 1.90
C VAL A 41 -2.74 -1.03 2.86
N ALA A 42 -2.40 -0.53 4.06
CA ALA A 42 -1.75 -1.33 5.09
C ALA A 42 -2.63 -2.49 5.58
N ILE A 43 -3.92 -2.25 5.81
CA ILE A 43 -4.88 -3.30 6.22
C ILE A 43 -5.00 -4.34 5.12
N THR A 44 -5.17 -3.93 3.87
CA THR A 44 -5.27 -4.83 2.71
C THR A 44 -4.07 -5.75 2.62
N GLY A 45 -2.85 -5.20 2.68
CA GLY A 45 -1.63 -5.99 2.60
C GLY A 45 -1.46 -6.97 3.75
N ARG A 46 -1.76 -6.55 4.98
CA ARG A 46 -1.70 -7.41 6.16
C ARG A 46 -2.70 -8.55 6.08
N THR A 47 -3.96 -8.25 5.72
CA THR A 47 -5.02 -9.25 5.60
C THR A 47 -4.71 -10.27 4.53
N LEU A 48 -4.28 -9.81 3.34
CA LEU A 48 -3.87 -10.68 2.25
C LEU A 48 -2.77 -11.65 2.68
N THR A 49 -1.68 -11.12 3.23
CA THR A 49 -0.52 -11.92 3.60
C THR A 49 -0.85 -12.91 4.72
N ASP A 50 -1.70 -12.51 5.68
CA ASP A 50 -2.17 -13.41 6.76
C ASP A 50 -3.10 -14.52 6.23
N LEU A 51 -4.00 -14.22 5.29
CA LEU A 51 -4.86 -15.22 4.65
C LEU A 51 -4.03 -16.28 3.92
N ILE A 52 -3.01 -15.88 3.19
CA ILE A 52 -2.11 -16.80 2.50
C ILE A 52 -1.30 -17.62 3.50
N ALA A 53 -0.74 -17.00 4.54
CA ALA A 53 0.08 -17.66 5.55
C ALA A 53 -0.66 -18.76 6.35
N ARG A 54 -1.99 -18.74 6.35
CA ARG A 54 -2.85 -19.75 7.00
C ARG A 54 -3.21 -20.94 6.10
N ARG A 55 -2.75 -20.98 4.86
CA ARG A 55 -3.04 -22.07 3.95
C ARG A 55 -1.89 -23.08 3.95
N PRO A 56 -2.19 -24.40 3.92
CA PRO A 56 -1.16 -25.42 3.76
C PRO A 56 -0.62 -25.48 2.34
N SER A 57 -1.46 -25.20 1.35
CA SER A 57 -1.16 -25.08 -0.07
C SER A 57 -2.13 -24.11 -0.71
N LEU A 58 -1.83 -23.65 -1.92
CA LEU A 58 -2.69 -22.76 -2.71
C LEU A 58 -2.74 -23.28 -4.14
N THR A 59 -3.91 -23.13 -4.78
CA THR A 59 -4.05 -23.25 -6.23
C THR A 59 -3.96 -21.86 -6.87
N GLU A 60 -3.66 -21.82 -8.18
CA GLU A 60 -3.63 -20.57 -8.94
C GLU A 60 -4.97 -19.83 -8.87
N SER A 61 -6.08 -20.56 -8.97
CA SER A 61 -7.43 -19.99 -8.92
C SER A 61 -7.81 -19.43 -7.56
N GLU A 62 -7.42 -20.11 -6.47
CA GLU A 62 -7.62 -19.63 -5.11
C GLU A 62 -6.81 -18.36 -4.86
N LEU A 63 -5.56 -18.33 -5.30
CA LEU A 63 -4.68 -17.17 -5.14
C LEU A 63 -5.22 -15.97 -5.93
N ALA A 64 -5.68 -16.15 -7.16
CA ALA A 64 -6.32 -15.10 -7.95
C ALA A 64 -7.58 -14.55 -7.26
N THR A 65 -8.39 -15.44 -6.68
CA THR A 65 -9.58 -15.06 -5.90
C THR A 65 -9.21 -14.26 -4.65
N ILE A 66 -8.19 -14.69 -3.91
CA ILE A 66 -7.70 -13.99 -2.72
C ILE A 66 -7.18 -12.59 -3.10
N LEU A 67 -6.41 -12.48 -4.18
CA LEU A 67 -5.89 -11.19 -4.66
C LEU A 67 -7.02 -10.23 -5.03
N SER A 68 -7.99 -10.68 -5.81
CA SER A 68 -9.12 -9.86 -6.23
C SER A 68 -10.03 -9.46 -5.05
N ALA A 69 -10.33 -10.38 -4.15
CA ALA A 69 -11.11 -10.09 -2.93
C ALA A 69 -10.38 -9.12 -2.01
N SER A 70 -9.05 -9.27 -1.86
CA SER A 70 -8.25 -8.37 -1.03
C SER A 70 -8.23 -6.95 -1.57
N ALA A 71 -8.25 -6.76 -2.88
CA ALA A 71 -8.34 -5.44 -3.49
C ALA A 71 -9.63 -4.71 -3.10
N GLN A 72 -10.74 -5.43 -2.88
CA GLN A 72 -12.02 -4.84 -2.46
C GLN A 72 -11.99 -4.27 -1.02
N VAL A 73 -11.05 -4.71 -0.19
CA VAL A 73 -10.87 -4.15 1.17
C VAL A 73 -10.50 -2.66 1.11
N ALA A 74 -9.90 -2.22 0.01
CA ALA A 74 -9.56 -0.82 -0.20
C ALA A 74 -10.77 0.09 -0.47
N ALA A 75 -11.96 -0.45 -0.70
CA ALA A 75 -13.16 0.37 -0.94
C ALA A 75 -13.31 1.47 0.13
N PRO A 76 -13.72 2.70 -0.25
CA PRO A 76 -14.27 3.13 -1.55
C PRO A 76 -13.24 3.54 -2.60
N TYR A 77 -11.94 3.33 -2.36
CA TYR A 77 -10.89 3.75 -3.28
C TYR A 77 -10.78 2.81 -4.49
N SER A 78 -10.43 3.38 -5.65
CA SER A 78 -10.35 2.64 -6.91
C SER A 78 -9.26 1.56 -6.88
N THR A 79 -9.63 0.34 -7.20
CA THR A 79 -8.69 -0.79 -7.32
C THR A 79 -7.77 -0.68 -8.54
N THR A 80 -8.13 0.15 -9.54
CA THR A 80 -7.30 0.39 -10.74
C THR A 80 -5.94 1.05 -10.38
N ASN A 81 -5.93 1.89 -9.33
CA ASN A 81 -4.71 2.53 -8.85
C ASN A 81 -3.92 1.66 -7.86
N MET A 82 -4.40 0.44 -7.59
CA MET A 82 -3.80 -0.50 -6.66
C MET A 82 -3.07 -1.60 -7.41
N SER A 83 -1.85 -1.89 -7.01
CA SER A 83 -1.13 -3.09 -7.41
C SER A 83 -0.76 -3.91 -6.17
N ILE A 84 -0.97 -5.21 -6.28
CA ILE A 84 -0.70 -6.17 -5.22
C ILE A 84 0.31 -7.19 -5.78
N VAL A 85 1.38 -7.42 -5.04
CA VAL A 85 2.36 -8.48 -5.34
C VAL A 85 2.42 -9.41 -4.14
N VAL A 86 2.40 -10.70 -4.39
CA VAL A 86 2.62 -11.73 -3.38
C VAL A 86 3.66 -12.72 -3.88
N ALA A 87 4.51 -13.20 -2.99
CA ALA A 87 5.54 -14.17 -3.30
C ALA A 87 5.87 -15.07 -2.10
N ALA A 88 6.27 -16.30 -2.36
CA ALA A 88 6.94 -17.13 -1.39
C ALA A 88 8.46 -17.00 -1.57
N LEU A 89 9.14 -16.69 -0.49
CA LEU A 89 10.58 -16.49 -0.42
C LEU A 89 11.18 -17.59 0.42
N ALA A 90 12.01 -18.45 -0.18
CA ALA A 90 12.66 -19.54 0.52
C ALA A 90 14.14 -19.20 0.78
N THR A 91 14.59 -19.35 2.01
CA THR A 91 15.98 -19.17 2.42
C THR A 91 16.64 -20.55 2.56
N ASN A 92 17.70 -20.79 1.83
CA ASN A 92 18.46 -22.05 1.89
C ASN A 92 19.34 -22.14 3.16
N ALA A 93 20.03 -23.26 3.31
CA ALA A 93 20.92 -23.50 4.47
C ALA A 93 22.11 -22.51 4.52
N SER A 94 22.54 -21.96 3.39
CA SER A 94 23.60 -20.95 3.31
C SER A 94 23.11 -19.51 3.55
N GLY A 95 21.83 -19.31 3.85
CA GLY A 95 21.24 -18.00 4.15
C GLY A 95 20.87 -17.19 2.90
N GLN A 96 20.96 -17.75 1.69
CA GLN A 96 20.50 -17.10 0.48
C GLN A 96 18.99 -17.27 0.32
N THR A 97 18.30 -16.18 0.04
CA THR A 97 16.84 -16.18 -0.18
C THR A 97 16.53 -16.04 -1.66
N THR A 98 15.65 -16.90 -2.15
CA THR A 98 15.18 -16.89 -3.55
C THR A 98 13.65 -16.90 -3.61
N VAL A 99 13.10 -16.38 -4.71
CA VAL A 99 11.68 -16.38 -4.98
C VAL A 99 11.25 -17.77 -5.45
N THR A 100 10.40 -18.45 -4.69
CA THR A 100 9.85 -19.78 -5.06
C THR A 100 8.72 -19.63 -6.07
N TRP A 101 7.78 -18.75 -5.79
CA TRP A 101 6.71 -18.34 -6.70
C TRP A 101 6.30 -16.91 -6.42
N SER A 102 5.74 -16.23 -7.41
CA SER A 102 5.17 -14.89 -7.25
C SER A 102 3.97 -14.70 -8.16
N ARG A 103 2.97 -13.96 -7.67
CA ARG A 103 1.78 -13.55 -8.42
C ARG A 103 1.45 -12.10 -8.11
N THR A 104 0.70 -11.49 -9.02
CA THR A 104 0.35 -10.07 -8.91
C THR A 104 -1.06 -9.78 -9.42
N LEU A 105 -1.63 -8.73 -8.86
CA LEU A 105 -2.81 -8.06 -9.40
C LEU A 105 -2.40 -6.63 -9.80
N ASN A 106 -2.62 -6.26 -11.06
CA ASN A 106 -2.30 -4.92 -11.60
C ASN A 106 -0.83 -4.48 -11.37
N GLY A 107 0.12 -5.39 -11.49
CA GLY A 107 1.53 -5.07 -11.27
C GLY A 107 2.47 -6.05 -11.95
N THR A 108 3.74 -6.02 -11.57
CA THR A 108 4.77 -6.94 -12.05
C THR A 108 5.13 -7.91 -10.94
N ALA A 109 4.98 -9.21 -11.20
CA ALA A 109 5.40 -10.25 -10.28
C ALA A 109 6.93 -10.29 -10.16
N LEU A 110 7.43 -10.79 -9.04
CA LEU A 110 8.86 -11.09 -8.88
C LEU A 110 9.24 -12.28 -9.77
N THR A 111 10.45 -12.27 -10.29
CA THR A 111 10.95 -13.39 -11.11
C THR A 111 11.24 -14.60 -10.24
N THR A 112 10.59 -15.73 -10.54
CA THR A 112 10.84 -17.00 -9.86
C THR A 112 12.32 -17.40 -10.03
N GLY A 113 12.94 -17.87 -8.94
CA GLY A 113 14.37 -18.20 -8.88
C GLY A 113 15.31 -17.01 -8.67
N ALA A 114 14.83 -15.78 -8.79
CA ALA A 114 15.65 -14.61 -8.53
C ALA A 114 16.03 -14.50 -7.04
N SER A 115 17.23 -13.98 -6.77
CA SER A 115 17.67 -13.66 -5.41
C SER A 115 16.86 -12.51 -4.85
N TYR A 116 16.50 -12.60 -3.57
CA TYR A 116 15.76 -11.57 -2.85
C TYR A 116 16.45 -11.25 -1.53
N THR A 117 16.61 -9.97 -1.22
CA THR A 117 17.19 -9.52 0.04
C THR A 117 16.08 -9.27 1.06
N LEU A 118 15.96 -10.13 2.08
CA LEU A 118 15.05 -9.91 3.21
C LEU A 118 15.58 -8.80 4.13
N PRO A 119 14.68 -8.11 4.85
CA PRO A 119 15.08 -7.20 5.92
C PRO A 119 15.98 -7.91 6.96
N THR A 120 16.88 -7.14 7.57
CA THR A 120 17.85 -7.64 8.56
C THR A 120 17.15 -8.43 9.68
N GLY A 121 17.64 -9.64 9.95
CA GLY A 121 17.10 -10.53 10.98
C GLY A 121 15.95 -11.43 10.55
N MET A 122 15.43 -11.29 9.31
CA MET A 122 14.35 -12.15 8.79
C MET A 122 14.86 -13.37 8.01
N ALA A 123 16.06 -13.29 7.43
CA ALA A 123 16.66 -14.41 6.71
C ALA A 123 17.15 -15.47 7.70
N ARG A 124 16.32 -16.50 7.93
CA ARG A 124 16.69 -17.68 8.72
C ARG A 124 16.90 -18.86 7.79
N ALA A 125 17.98 -19.61 8.02
CA ALA A 125 18.31 -20.78 7.21
C ALA A 125 17.16 -21.80 7.21
N SER A 126 16.88 -22.39 6.06
CA SER A 126 15.85 -23.42 5.85
C SER A 126 14.44 -22.98 6.23
N THR A 127 14.10 -21.69 6.02
CA THR A 127 12.75 -21.14 6.28
C THR A 127 12.16 -20.54 5.02
N THR A 128 10.82 -20.49 4.99
CA THR A 128 10.05 -19.78 3.98
C THR A 128 9.31 -18.60 4.60
N VAL A 129 9.28 -17.48 3.88
CA VAL A 129 8.55 -16.28 4.26
C VAL A 129 7.59 -15.93 3.13
N ILE A 130 6.35 -15.61 3.45
CA ILE A 130 5.40 -15.04 2.51
C ILE A 130 5.58 -13.53 2.49
N TYR A 131 5.93 -13.04 1.34
CA TYR A 131 6.02 -11.61 1.03
C TYR A 131 4.72 -11.13 0.40
N GLY A 132 4.16 -10.05 0.92
CA GLY A 132 3.04 -9.34 0.33
C GLY A 132 3.38 -7.86 0.23
N SER A 133 3.12 -7.24 -0.90
CA SER A 133 3.29 -5.80 -1.08
C SER A 133 2.05 -5.23 -1.75
N VAL A 134 1.50 -4.20 -1.14
CA VAL A 134 0.39 -3.44 -1.72
C VAL A 134 0.89 -2.03 -1.98
N ARG A 135 0.73 -1.59 -3.21
CA ARG A 135 1.06 -0.25 -3.69
C ARG A 135 -0.21 0.42 -4.19
N TYR A 136 -0.45 1.64 -3.76
CA TYR A 136 -1.53 2.50 -4.25
C TYR A 136 -0.95 3.79 -4.80
N LEU A 137 -1.32 4.16 -6.03
CA LEU A 137 -0.93 5.42 -6.63
C LEU A 137 -1.95 6.50 -6.22
N TYR A 138 -1.64 7.22 -5.13
CA TYR A 138 -2.47 8.31 -4.66
C TYR A 138 -2.38 9.52 -5.58
N ARG A 139 -3.53 10.07 -5.94
CA ARG A 139 -3.68 11.31 -6.70
C ARG A 139 -4.53 12.27 -5.88
N PRO A 140 -3.98 13.40 -5.43
CA PRO A 140 -4.74 14.38 -4.64
C PRO A 140 -5.95 14.90 -5.39
N THR A 141 -7.12 14.94 -4.75
CA THR A 141 -8.37 15.34 -5.39
C THR A 141 -8.39 16.84 -5.75
N PHE A 142 -7.90 17.70 -4.85
CA PHE A 142 -7.96 19.16 -5.03
C PHE A 142 -6.69 19.79 -5.57
N ALA A 143 -5.58 19.13 -5.55
CA ALA A 143 -4.29 19.69 -5.92
C ALA A 143 -3.62 18.94 -7.10
N THR A 144 -4.39 18.34 -7.98
CA THR A 144 -3.91 17.50 -9.10
C THR A 144 -2.93 18.21 -10.04
N ARG A 145 -3.02 19.53 -10.16
CA ARG A 145 -2.10 20.36 -10.98
C ARG A 145 -0.86 20.82 -10.22
N MET A 146 -0.91 20.82 -8.89
CA MET A 146 0.16 21.35 -8.03
C MET A 146 0.99 20.24 -7.38
N LEU A 147 0.39 19.09 -7.10
CA LEU A 147 1.05 17.96 -6.45
C LEU A 147 1.11 16.76 -7.41
N PRO A 148 2.27 16.10 -7.52
CA PRO A 148 2.40 14.88 -8.30
C PRO A 148 1.66 13.73 -7.64
N SER A 149 1.38 12.67 -8.43
CA SER A 149 0.90 11.41 -7.88
C SER A 149 1.98 10.77 -7.00
N TYR A 150 1.59 10.25 -5.85
CA TYR A 150 2.52 9.68 -4.88
C TYR A 150 2.20 8.19 -4.64
N PRO A 151 3.19 7.28 -4.75
CA PRO A 151 2.99 5.87 -4.46
C PRO A 151 3.03 5.61 -2.95
N ILE A 152 1.94 5.09 -2.40
CA ILE A 152 1.86 4.59 -1.03
C ILE A 152 2.11 3.08 -1.09
N THR A 153 3.18 2.59 -0.50
CA THR A 153 3.58 1.18 -0.59
C THR A 153 3.89 0.63 0.79
N PHE A 154 3.33 -0.55 1.09
CA PHE A 154 3.61 -1.28 2.33
C PHE A 154 4.00 -2.72 2.02
N PRO A 155 5.24 -3.13 2.33
CA PRO A 155 5.66 -4.52 2.31
C PRO A 155 5.30 -5.22 3.62
N PHE A 156 4.89 -6.48 3.53
CA PHE A 156 4.59 -7.36 4.66
C PHE A 156 5.35 -8.67 4.50
N TYR A 157 5.83 -9.20 5.61
CA TYR A 157 6.56 -10.47 5.67
C TYR A 157 5.98 -11.31 6.79
N ILE A 158 5.44 -12.47 6.46
CA ILE A 158 4.80 -13.36 7.44
C ILE A 158 5.29 -14.79 7.18
N ASN A 159 5.63 -15.50 8.24
CA ASN A 159 5.96 -16.92 8.15
C ASN A 159 4.70 -17.75 7.93
N PRO A 160 4.74 -18.79 7.09
CA PRO A 160 3.66 -19.80 7.01
C PRO A 160 3.33 -20.34 8.40
N ARG A 161 2.04 -20.54 8.69
CA ARG A 161 1.59 -20.94 10.03
C ARG A 161 1.32 -22.43 10.20
N LEU A 162 0.98 -23.12 9.10
CA LEU A 162 0.56 -24.52 9.13
C LEU A 162 1.62 -25.46 8.56
N THR A 163 2.48 -24.95 7.67
CA THR A 163 3.47 -25.74 6.94
C THR A 163 4.81 -25.01 6.90
N ALA A 164 5.89 -25.72 6.62
CA ALA A 164 7.21 -25.09 6.45
C ALA A 164 7.28 -24.23 5.18
N SER A 165 6.49 -24.55 4.16
CA SER A 165 6.37 -23.81 2.90
C SER A 165 4.95 -23.94 2.37
N ILE A 166 4.52 -22.96 1.55
CA ILE A 166 3.20 -22.96 0.90
C ILE A 166 3.44 -23.18 -0.59
N PRO A 167 3.27 -24.41 -1.11
CA PRO A 167 3.37 -24.68 -2.53
C PRO A 167 2.19 -24.05 -3.28
N LEU A 168 2.47 -23.55 -4.48
CA LEU A 168 1.48 -23.10 -5.43
C LEU A 168 1.31 -24.18 -6.50
N THR A 169 0.11 -24.74 -6.61
CA THR A 169 -0.26 -25.80 -7.57
C THR A 169 -1.18 -25.25 -8.64
N ASN A 170 -1.17 -25.88 -9.79
CA ASN A 170 -2.08 -25.53 -10.90
C ASN A 170 -3.52 -25.87 -10.57
#